data_f57081d8b5d72a0acbfb1aea90e11743
#
_entry.id   f57081d8b5d72a0acbfb1aea90e11743
#
_cell.length_a   1.000
_cell.length_b   1.000
_cell.length_c   1.000
_cell.angle_alpha   90.00
_cell.angle_beta   90.00
_cell.angle_gamma   90.00
#
_symmetry.space_group_name_H-M   'P 1'
#
loop_
_entity.id
_entity.type
_entity.pdbx_description
1 polymer ?
#
loop_
_entity_poly.entity_id
_entity_poly.type
_entity_poly.pdbx_seq_one_letter_code
_entity_poly.pdbx_strand_id
1 'polypeptide(L)'
;PDLREIMMGTEGRAGIFTEVKMRVQPQPEEELFKVAFLPNWEAGKEVLRQAVQKNVRLSMLRLSNAVETDAHLHLGTSPSQFLAISTYLKARGLSSDKVMLTYGVSGDKAQNKLALTQFNKLLKQHGSVTGKITDIMGSVWAHGRFKFPYLRGTLWDKGIMVDTFETATNWNNIDEQM
;
A
#
# COMPACT_ATOMS: atom_id res chain seq x y z
N PRO A 1 -4.25 -9.32 34.58
CA PRO A 1 -4.32 -8.83 33.19
C PRO A 1 -3.69 -7.45 33.09
N ASP A 2 -3.03 -7.17 31.97
CA ASP A 2 -2.47 -5.85 31.70
C ASP A 2 -3.61 -4.91 31.26
N LEU A 3 -3.93 -3.92 32.10
CA LEU A 3 -5.00 -2.96 31.83
C LEU A 3 -4.73 -2.14 30.54
N ARG A 4 -3.47 -1.93 30.18
CA ARG A 4 -3.10 -1.26 28.94
C ARG A 4 -3.62 -2.04 27.71
N GLU A 5 -3.42 -3.35 27.68
CA GLU A 5 -3.90 -4.22 26.61
C GLU A 5 -5.44 -4.26 26.53
N ILE A 6 -6.11 -4.23 27.68
CA ILE A 6 -7.58 -4.21 27.75
C ILE A 6 -8.13 -2.87 27.23
N MET A 7 -7.43 -1.75 27.50
CA MET A 7 -7.89 -0.42 27.14
C MET A 7 -7.62 -0.06 25.67
N MET A 8 -6.65 -0.73 25.03
CA MET A 8 -6.36 -0.50 23.61
C MET A 8 -7.50 -1.03 22.74
N GLY A 9 -7.91 -0.24 21.73
CA GLY A 9 -8.97 -0.62 20.79
C GLY A 9 -10.40 -0.52 21.34
N THR A 10 -10.61 0.13 22.47
CA THR A 10 -11.97 0.27 23.06
C THR A 10 -12.82 1.35 22.42
N GLU A 11 -12.27 2.14 21.51
CA GLU A 11 -12.97 3.18 20.75
C GLU A 11 -13.81 4.16 21.63
N GLY A 12 -13.26 4.50 22.80
CA GLY A 12 -13.92 5.38 23.77
C GLY A 12 -14.97 4.72 24.65
N ARG A 13 -15.24 3.42 24.54
CA ARG A 13 -16.26 2.72 25.31
C ARG A 13 -15.86 2.50 26.77
N ALA A 14 -14.57 2.35 27.06
CA ALA A 14 -14.07 2.07 28.40
C ALA A 14 -13.67 3.34 29.17
N GLY A 15 -13.61 4.50 28.52
CA GLY A 15 -13.22 5.74 29.18
C GLY A 15 -12.55 6.73 28.26
N ILE A 16 -12.08 7.83 28.83
CA ILE A 16 -11.36 8.90 28.14
C ILE A 16 -9.91 8.90 28.64
N PHE A 17 -8.95 8.78 27.71
CA PHE A 17 -7.54 8.91 28.03
C PHE A 17 -7.17 10.37 28.22
N THR A 18 -6.71 10.72 29.42
CA THR A 18 -6.28 12.09 29.75
C THR A 18 -4.76 12.25 29.67
N GLU A 19 -4.02 11.16 29.78
CA GLU A 19 -2.55 11.14 29.70
C GLU A 19 -2.07 9.80 29.13
N VAL A 20 -1.06 9.85 28.24
CA VAL A 20 -0.39 8.66 27.71
C VAL A 20 1.12 8.84 27.69
N LYS A 21 1.87 7.79 28.04
CA LYS A 21 3.30 7.69 27.80
C LYS A 21 3.55 6.86 26.57
N MET A 22 4.17 7.46 25.56
CA MET A 22 4.47 6.80 24.29
C MET A 22 5.98 6.63 24.11
N ARG A 23 6.39 5.47 23.58
CA ARG A 23 7.74 5.27 23.11
C ARG A 23 7.88 5.99 21.76
N VAL A 24 8.82 6.91 21.66
CA VAL A 24 9.13 7.64 20.44
C VAL A 24 10.41 7.11 19.80
N GLN A 25 10.56 7.34 18.51
CA GLN A 25 11.76 7.05 17.74
C GLN A 25 12.29 8.34 17.11
N PRO A 26 13.58 8.42 16.78
CA PRO A 26 14.11 9.53 15.99
C PRO A 26 13.34 9.69 14.69
N GLN A 27 13.17 10.94 14.26
CA GLN A 27 12.57 11.21 12.96
C GLN A 27 13.43 10.59 11.85
N PRO A 28 12.82 9.89 10.89
CA PRO A 28 13.57 9.31 9.77
C PRO A 28 14.23 10.41 8.92
N GLU A 29 15.43 10.15 8.44
CA GLU A 29 16.13 11.06 7.51
C GLU A 29 15.39 11.15 6.16
N GLU A 30 14.78 10.07 5.75
CA GLU A 30 14.10 9.94 4.47
C GLU A 30 12.91 8.99 4.57
N GLU A 31 11.79 9.40 3.96
CA GLU A 31 10.63 8.55 3.75
C GLU A 31 10.25 8.59 2.26
N LEU A 32 10.21 7.43 1.63
CA LEU A 32 9.87 7.31 0.21
C LEU A 32 8.76 6.28 0.02
N PHE A 33 7.76 6.65 -0.79
CA PHE A 33 6.69 5.76 -1.23
C PHE A 33 6.73 5.61 -2.74
N LYS A 34 6.58 4.38 -3.20
CA LYS A 34 6.66 4.00 -4.61
C LYS A 34 5.53 3.07 -4.99
N VAL A 35 5.23 3.03 -6.28
CA VAL A 35 4.28 2.11 -6.89
C VAL A 35 4.99 1.25 -7.93
N ALA A 36 4.60 0.00 -8.01
CA ALA A 36 4.94 -0.92 -9.09
C ALA A 36 3.67 -1.59 -9.59
N PHE A 37 3.62 -1.94 -10.87
CA PHE A 37 2.57 -2.79 -11.40
C PHE A 37 3.16 -4.15 -11.76
N LEU A 38 2.45 -5.22 -11.41
CA LEU A 38 2.81 -6.59 -11.73
C LEU A 38 1.75 -7.21 -12.66
N PRO A 39 2.10 -8.25 -13.43
CA PRO A 39 1.22 -8.76 -14.48
C PRO A 39 -0.07 -9.39 -13.94
N ASN A 40 -0.05 -9.95 -12.74
CA ASN A 40 -1.18 -10.62 -12.13
C ASN A 40 -1.01 -10.79 -10.61
N TRP A 41 -2.04 -11.30 -9.96
CA TRP A 41 -2.09 -11.54 -8.51
C TRP A 41 -0.97 -12.47 -8.03
N GLU A 42 -0.71 -13.57 -8.74
CA GLU A 42 0.31 -14.55 -8.36
C GLU A 42 1.72 -13.95 -8.32
N ALA A 43 2.06 -13.15 -9.33
CA ALA A 43 3.33 -12.44 -9.35
C ALA A 43 3.44 -11.44 -8.19
N GLY A 44 2.36 -10.73 -7.88
CA GLY A 44 2.29 -9.81 -6.74
C GLY A 44 2.46 -10.53 -5.40
N LYS A 45 1.69 -11.57 -5.18
CA LYS A 45 1.75 -12.41 -3.97
C LYS A 45 3.15 -12.98 -3.73
N GLU A 46 3.78 -13.49 -4.78
CA GLU A 46 5.13 -14.06 -4.67
C GLU A 46 6.19 -13.00 -4.34
N VAL A 47 6.09 -11.79 -4.91
CA VAL A 47 6.97 -10.67 -4.54
C VAL A 47 6.81 -10.33 -3.06
N LEU A 48 5.58 -10.24 -2.54
CA LEU A 48 5.34 -9.99 -1.12
C LEU A 48 5.95 -11.08 -0.24
N ARG A 49 5.66 -12.34 -0.57
CA ARG A 49 6.16 -13.50 0.17
C ARG A 49 7.68 -13.49 0.24
N GLN A 50 8.36 -13.28 -0.89
CA GLN A 50 9.82 -13.24 -0.93
C GLN A 50 10.41 -12.03 -0.19
N ALA A 51 9.76 -10.87 -0.27
CA ALA A 51 10.21 -9.69 0.45
C ALA A 51 10.22 -9.92 1.96
N VAL A 52 9.14 -10.51 2.48
CA VAL A 52 9.01 -10.85 3.91
C VAL A 52 10.03 -11.92 4.32
N GLN A 53 10.14 -13.01 3.54
CA GLN A 53 11.08 -14.11 3.86
C GLN A 53 12.55 -13.69 3.80
N LYS A 54 12.90 -12.76 2.92
CA LYS A 54 14.25 -12.20 2.81
C LYS A 54 14.50 -11.03 3.77
N ASN A 55 13.55 -10.72 4.63
CA ASN A 55 13.63 -9.59 5.57
C ASN A 55 14.01 -8.26 4.88
N VAL A 56 13.45 -8.00 3.71
CA VAL A 56 13.64 -6.71 3.05
C VAL A 56 12.99 -5.62 3.90
N ARG A 57 13.78 -4.65 4.34
CA ARG A 57 13.34 -3.60 5.27
C ARG A 57 12.46 -2.55 4.57
N LEU A 58 11.19 -2.87 4.40
CA LEU A 58 10.17 -1.94 3.92
C LEU A 58 9.36 -1.42 5.11
N SER A 59 9.02 -0.14 5.08
CA SER A 59 8.13 0.49 6.08
C SER A 59 6.65 0.27 5.74
N MET A 60 6.36 -0.04 4.48
CA MET A 60 5.02 -0.31 3.97
C MET A 60 5.11 -1.26 2.78
N LEU A 61 4.14 -2.17 2.69
CA LEU A 61 3.99 -3.10 1.57
C LEU A 61 2.51 -3.45 1.43
N ARG A 62 1.89 -3.06 0.31
CA ARG A 62 0.47 -3.27 0.03
C ARG A 62 0.28 -3.71 -1.41
N LEU A 63 -0.41 -4.83 -1.60
CA LEU A 63 -0.82 -5.33 -2.91
C LEU A 63 -2.33 -5.13 -3.08
N SER A 64 -2.72 -4.48 -4.16
CA SER A 64 -4.11 -4.32 -4.58
C SER A 64 -4.40 -5.29 -5.73
N ASN A 65 -5.52 -6.00 -5.67
CA ASN A 65 -5.94 -6.86 -6.77
C ASN A 65 -6.31 -6.06 -8.04
N ALA A 66 -6.68 -6.73 -9.12
CA ALA A 66 -6.94 -6.07 -10.39
C ALA A 66 -8.11 -5.08 -10.32
N VAL A 67 -9.19 -5.43 -9.63
CA VAL A 67 -10.38 -4.58 -9.46
C VAL A 67 -10.04 -3.35 -8.62
N GLU A 68 -9.37 -3.53 -7.50
CA GLU A 68 -8.92 -2.43 -6.64
C GLU A 68 -7.90 -1.55 -7.37
N THR A 69 -7.01 -2.14 -8.17
CA THR A 69 -6.03 -1.41 -8.99
C THR A 69 -6.73 -0.48 -9.97
N ASP A 70 -7.71 -0.97 -10.70
CA ASP A 70 -8.47 -0.15 -11.65
C ASP A 70 -9.30 0.93 -10.93
N ALA A 71 -9.90 0.62 -9.80
CA ALA A 71 -10.60 1.61 -8.97
C ALA A 71 -9.66 2.72 -8.49
N HIS A 72 -8.47 2.39 -7.99
CA HIS A 72 -7.46 3.38 -7.58
C HIS A 72 -7.01 4.26 -8.75
N LEU A 73 -6.80 3.68 -9.93
CA LEU A 73 -6.43 4.44 -11.13
C LEU A 73 -7.54 5.42 -11.53
N HIS A 74 -8.80 4.99 -11.52
CA HIS A 74 -9.94 5.84 -11.85
C HIS A 74 -10.16 6.97 -10.84
N LEU A 75 -10.05 6.67 -9.54
CA LEU A 75 -10.27 7.65 -8.49
C LEU A 75 -9.10 8.62 -8.31
N GLY A 76 -7.89 8.16 -8.61
CA GLY A 76 -6.65 8.92 -8.39
C GLY A 76 -6.19 9.75 -9.59
N THR A 77 -6.85 9.66 -10.76
CA THR A 77 -6.40 10.32 -11.98
C THR A 77 -7.57 10.95 -12.76
N SER A 78 -7.25 11.95 -13.59
CA SER A 78 -8.22 12.44 -14.58
C SER A 78 -8.43 11.42 -15.71
N PRO A 79 -9.53 11.49 -16.48
CA PRO A 79 -9.77 10.57 -17.59
C PRO A 79 -8.62 10.50 -18.61
N SER A 80 -7.99 11.62 -18.92
CA SER A 80 -6.84 11.67 -19.83
C SER A 80 -5.59 11.02 -19.24
N GLN A 81 -5.33 11.24 -17.96
CA GLN A 81 -4.22 10.59 -17.24
C GLN A 81 -4.44 9.09 -17.13
N PHE A 82 -5.67 8.65 -16.83
CA PHE A 82 -6.04 7.24 -16.80
C PHE A 82 -5.75 6.56 -18.14
N LEU A 83 -6.19 7.18 -19.26
CA LEU A 83 -5.95 6.65 -20.60
C LEU A 83 -4.44 6.56 -20.90
N ALA A 84 -3.68 7.59 -20.57
CA ALA A 84 -2.23 7.61 -20.79
C ALA A 84 -1.51 6.52 -19.98
N ILE A 85 -1.84 6.37 -18.70
CA ILE A 85 -1.26 5.34 -17.83
C ILE A 85 -1.65 3.94 -18.32
N SER A 86 -2.92 3.72 -18.65
CA SER A 86 -3.41 2.43 -19.15
C SER A 86 -2.74 2.05 -20.47
N THR A 87 -2.57 2.99 -21.39
CA THR A 87 -1.85 2.78 -22.66
C THR A 87 -0.37 2.46 -22.40
N TYR A 88 0.27 3.20 -21.51
CA TYR A 88 1.66 2.92 -21.13
C TYR A 88 1.83 1.53 -20.53
N LEU A 89 0.95 1.12 -19.61
CA LEU A 89 1.01 -0.21 -18.98
C LEU A 89 0.78 -1.34 -19.99
N LYS A 90 -0.19 -1.16 -20.91
CA LYS A 90 -0.41 -2.09 -22.03
C LYS A 90 0.81 -2.22 -22.94
N ALA A 91 1.44 -1.10 -23.30
CA ALA A 91 2.66 -1.09 -24.12
C ALA A 91 3.84 -1.78 -23.41
N ARG A 92 3.80 -1.87 -22.07
CA ARG A 92 4.77 -2.60 -21.26
C ARG A 92 4.38 -4.07 -21.01
N GLY A 93 3.33 -4.58 -21.66
CA GLY A 93 2.90 -5.96 -21.61
C GLY A 93 1.95 -6.31 -20.45
N LEU A 94 1.39 -5.32 -19.77
CA LEU A 94 0.42 -5.56 -18.68
C LEU A 94 -1.01 -5.58 -19.25
N SER A 95 -1.78 -6.60 -18.82
CA SER A 95 -3.18 -6.83 -19.20
C SER A 95 -4.17 -6.19 -18.21
N SER A 96 -5.45 -6.58 -18.31
CA SER A 96 -6.50 -6.27 -17.33
C SER A 96 -6.22 -6.86 -15.95
N ASP A 97 -5.49 -7.96 -15.88
CA ASP A 97 -5.21 -8.69 -14.62
C ASP A 97 -4.08 -8.08 -13.80
N LYS A 98 -3.53 -6.96 -14.28
CA LYS A 98 -2.47 -6.24 -13.58
C LYS A 98 -2.86 -5.88 -12.15
N VAL A 99 -1.92 -5.99 -11.26
CA VAL A 99 -2.06 -5.62 -9.85
C VAL A 99 -1.12 -4.48 -9.50
N MET A 100 -1.55 -3.62 -8.59
CA MET A 100 -0.76 -2.50 -8.11
C MET A 100 -0.14 -2.83 -6.76
N LEU A 101 1.15 -2.64 -6.65
CA LEU A 101 1.92 -2.80 -5.43
C LEU A 101 2.43 -1.44 -4.98
N THR A 102 1.98 -1.00 -3.80
CA THR A 102 2.48 0.20 -3.14
C THR A 102 3.45 -0.23 -2.05
N TYR A 103 4.62 0.38 -2.01
CA TYR A 103 5.65 0.07 -1.04
C TYR A 103 6.39 1.32 -0.59
N GLY A 104 6.95 1.27 0.62
CA GLY A 104 7.67 2.40 1.20
C GLY A 104 8.90 1.98 1.96
N VAL A 105 9.80 2.92 2.11
CA VAL A 105 10.97 2.85 3.01
C VAL A 105 11.01 4.11 3.86
N SER A 106 11.41 3.96 5.12
CA SER A 106 11.53 5.07 6.07
C SER A 106 12.68 4.80 7.02
N GLY A 107 13.60 5.75 7.16
CA GLY A 107 14.76 5.65 8.03
C GLY A 107 16.00 6.30 7.47
N ASP A 108 17.15 5.70 7.72
CA ASP A 108 18.45 6.10 7.23
C ASP A 108 18.57 5.92 5.70
N LYS A 109 19.16 6.89 5.01
CA LYS A 109 19.28 6.88 3.54
C LYS A 109 20.03 5.66 2.98
N ALA A 110 21.07 5.21 3.68
CA ALA A 110 21.86 4.08 3.23
C ALA A 110 21.06 2.78 3.34
N GLN A 111 20.33 2.60 4.44
CA GLN A 111 19.44 1.45 4.65
C GLN A 111 18.29 1.46 3.64
N ASN A 112 17.66 2.62 3.42
CA ASN A 112 16.61 2.78 2.43
C ASN A 112 17.07 2.40 1.02
N LYS A 113 18.27 2.87 0.62
CA LYS A 113 18.88 2.53 -0.67
C LYS A 113 19.12 1.02 -0.81
N LEU A 114 19.61 0.37 0.24
CA LEU A 114 19.81 -1.08 0.25
C LEU A 114 18.49 -1.83 0.09
N ALA A 115 17.49 -1.47 0.90
CA ALA A 115 16.15 -2.09 0.85
C ALA A 115 15.51 -1.93 -0.53
N LEU A 116 15.55 -0.72 -1.11
CA LEU A 116 15.03 -0.46 -2.46
C LEU A 116 15.80 -1.25 -3.53
N THR A 117 17.11 -1.40 -3.39
CA THR A 117 17.92 -2.20 -4.34
C THR A 117 17.52 -3.66 -4.30
N GLN A 118 17.37 -4.23 -3.11
CA GLN A 118 16.92 -5.61 -2.91
C GLN A 118 15.50 -5.81 -3.45
N PHE A 119 14.60 -4.91 -3.11
CA PHE A 119 13.19 -5.01 -3.52
C PHE A 119 13.01 -4.83 -5.02
N ASN A 120 13.69 -3.87 -5.64
CA ASN A 120 13.67 -3.66 -7.09
C ASN A 120 14.18 -4.89 -7.87
N LYS A 121 15.14 -5.63 -7.31
CA LYS A 121 15.58 -6.91 -7.90
C LYS A 121 14.44 -7.94 -7.90
N LEU A 122 13.71 -8.06 -6.81
CA LEU A 122 12.53 -8.94 -6.74
C LEU A 122 11.45 -8.51 -7.73
N LEU A 123 11.10 -7.23 -7.74
CA LEU A 123 10.12 -6.68 -8.67
C LEU A 123 10.48 -7.02 -10.13
N LYS A 124 11.73 -6.78 -10.52
CA LYS A 124 12.21 -7.07 -11.87
C LYS A 124 12.13 -8.55 -12.24
N GLN A 125 12.42 -9.45 -11.31
CA GLN A 125 12.33 -10.90 -11.52
C GLN A 125 10.90 -11.38 -11.81
N HIS A 126 9.89 -10.63 -11.33
CA HIS A 126 8.48 -10.95 -11.51
C HIS A 126 7.76 -10.07 -12.56
N GLY A 127 8.51 -9.49 -13.50
CA GLY A 127 7.95 -8.78 -14.65
C GLY A 127 7.27 -7.45 -14.29
N SER A 128 7.67 -6.79 -13.22
CA SER A 128 7.08 -5.53 -12.81
C SER A 128 7.37 -4.39 -13.78
N VAL A 129 6.44 -3.46 -13.85
CA VAL A 129 6.60 -2.15 -14.48
C VAL A 129 6.82 -1.10 -13.40
N THR A 130 7.98 -0.47 -13.42
CA THR A 130 8.39 0.63 -12.55
C THR A 130 9.01 1.75 -13.39
N GLY A 131 9.10 2.97 -12.86
CA GLY A 131 9.73 4.11 -13.52
C GLY A 131 9.19 5.45 -13.03
N LYS A 132 9.50 6.52 -13.74
CA LYS A 132 9.11 7.89 -13.32
C LYS A 132 7.61 8.05 -13.08
N ILE A 133 6.76 7.45 -13.90
CA ILE A 133 5.30 7.53 -13.76
C ILE A 133 4.87 6.87 -12.44
N THR A 134 5.37 5.68 -12.14
CA THR A 134 5.03 4.96 -10.91
C THR A 134 5.63 5.62 -9.66
N ASP A 135 6.77 6.29 -9.79
CA ASP A 135 7.37 7.07 -8.69
C ASP A 135 6.50 8.30 -8.36
N ILE A 136 5.97 9.00 -9.37
CA ILE A 136 5.02 10.10 -9.18
C ILE A 136 3.75 9.60 -8.49
N MET A 137 3.22 8.45 -8.90
CA MET A 137 2.04 7.84 -8.28
C MET A 137 2.28 7.54 -6.80
N GLY A 138 3.47 7.03 -6.44
CA GLY A 138 3.86 6.80 -5.07
C GLY A 138 3.86 8.09 -4.22
N SER A 139 4.38 9.17 -4.78
CA SER A 139 4.37 10.49 -4.12
C SER A 139 2.96 11.04 -3.95
N VAL A 140 2.10 10.92 -4.96
CA VAL A 140 0.68 11.31 -4.90
C VAL A 140 -0.05 10.51 -3.82
N TRP A 141 0.18 9.19 -3.79
CA TRP A 141 -0.39 8.33 -2.76
C TRP A 141 0.04 8.77 -1.34
N ALA A 142 1.33 9.06 -1.15
CA ALA A 142 1.87 9.50 0.15
C ALA A 142 1.18 10.75 0.69
N HIS A 143 0.90 11.73 -0.19
CA HIS A 143 0.18 12.95 0.20
C HIS A 143 -1.33 12.71 0.35
N GLY A 144 -1.91 11.80 -0.45
CA GLY A 144 -3.32 11.49 -0.45
C GLY A 144 -3.79 10.65 0.75
N ARG A 145 -2.91 9.83 1.33
CA ARG A 145 -3.26 8.84 2.39
C ARG A 145 -3.98 9.45 3.59
N PHE A 146 -3.68 10.69 3.94
CA PHE A 146 -4.32 11.40 5.05
C PHE A 146 -5.68 12.00 4.71
N LYS A 147 -6.07 12.02 3.42
CA LYS A 147 -7.36 12.51 2.95
C LYS A 147 -8.42 11.41 2.88
N PHE A 148 -8.02 10.15 2.84
CA PHE A 148 -8.94 9.01 2.76
C PHE A 148 -10.02 8.96 3.85
N PRO A 149 -9.75 9.30 5.12
CA PRO A 149 -10.79 9.33 6.14
C PRO A 149 -11.96 10.27 5.83
N TYR A 150 -11.73 11.34 5.06
CA TYR A 150 -12.77 12.30 4.68
C TYR A 150 -13.64 11.81 3.51
N LEU A 151 -13.24 10.77 2.80
CA LEU A 151 -14.02 10.17 1.72
C LEU A 151 -15.36 9.65 2.25
N ARG A 152 -15.38 9.10 3.45
CA ARG A 152 -16.61 8.60 4.11
C ARG A 152 -17.69 9.67 4.20
N GLY A 153 -17.35 10.88 4.67
CA GLY A 153 -18.30 11.99 4.75
C GLY A 153 -18.84 12.39 3.38
N THR A 154 -17.96 12.54 2.39
CA THR A 154 -18.35 12.91 1.02
C THR A 154 -19.27 11.89 0.37
N LEU A 155 -19.08 10.61 0.62
CA LEU A 155 -19.91 9.52 0.09
C LEU A 155 -21.23 9.40 0.85
N TRP A 156 -21.22 9.65 2.15
CA TRP A 156 -22.43 9.68 2.98
C TRP A 156 -23.44 10.72 2.48
N ASP A 157 -22.99 11.91 2.12
CA ASP A 157 -23.83 12.96 1.55
C ASP A 157 -24.51 12.55 0.22
N LYS A 158 -23.95 11.52 -0.44
CA LYS A 158 -24.48 10.92 -1.67
C LYS A 158 -25.31 9.66 -1.42
N GLY A 159 -25.59 9.33 -0.17
CA GLY A 159 -26.34 8.13 0.22
C GLY A 159 -25.51 6.83 0.10
N ILE A 160 -24.19 6.92 0.00
CA ILE A 160 -23.29 5.76 -0.11
C ILE A 160 -22.61 5.55 1.23
N MET A 161 -22.83 4.39 1.85
CA MET A 161 -22.13 3.97 3.06
C MET A 161 -20.87 3.19 2.67
N VAL A 162 -19.76 3.57 3.26
CA VAL A 162 -18.45 2.89 3.08
C VAL A 162 -17.94 2.44 4.43
N ASP A 163 -17.54 1.19 4.50
CA ASP A 163 -16.85 0.62 5.65
C ASP A 163 -15.65 -0.21 5.21
N THR A 164 -14.77 -0.54 6.14
CA THR A 164 -13.60 -1.38 5.92
C THR A 164 -13.70 -2.65 6.74
N PHE A 165 -13.34 -3.75 6.12
CA PHE A 165 -13.21 -5.04 6.80
C PHE A 165 -11.76 -5.48 6.73
N GLU A 166 -11.22 -5.92 7.86
CA GLU A 166 -9.85 -6.41 7.95
C GLU A 166 -9.86 -7.84 8.50
N THR A 167 -9.04 -8.68 7.92
CA THR A 167 -8.81 -10.04 8.39
C THR A 167 -7.32 -10.36 8.33
N ALA A 168 -6.91 -11.39 9.04
CA ALA A 168 -5.55 -11.90 9.01
C ALA A 168 -5.56 -13.39 8.66
N THR A 169 -4.64 -13.79 7.79
CA THR A 169 -4.52 -15.18 7.36
C THR A 169 -3.06 -15.58 7.18
N ASN A 170 -2.82 -16.89 7.15
CA ASN A 170 -1.53 -17.45 6.78
C ASN A 170 -1.36 -17.48 5.25
N TRP A 171 -0.11 -17.50 4.78
CA TRP A 171 0.20 -17.57 3.35
C TRP A 171 -0.48 -18.71 2.61
N ASN A 172 -0.74 -19.84 3.27
CA ASN A 172 -1.38 -21.01 2.66
C ASN A 172 -2.86 -20.79 2.33
N ASN A 173 -3.52 -19.86 3.02
CA ASN A 173 -4.96 -19.65 2.91
C ASN A 173 -5.31 -18.30 2.26
N ILE A 174 -4.31 -17.57 1.75
CA ILE A 174 -4.52 -16.21 1.23
C ILE A 174 -5.46 -16.20 0.01
N ASP A 175 -5.42 -17.24 -0.82
CA ASP A 175 -6.23 -17.32 -2.04
C ASP A 175 -7.69 -17.70 -1.75
N GLU A 176 -7.97 -18.31 -0.61
CA GLU A 176 -9.34 -18.65 -0.18
C GLU A 176 -10.07 -17.45 0.45
N GLN A 177 -9.32 -16.40 0.83
CA GLN A 177 -9.86 -15.22 1.53
C GLN A 177 -9.97 -13.97 0.63
N MET A 178 -9.51 -14.07 -0.61
CA MET A 178 -9.59 -13.00 -1.61
C MET A 178 -10.74 -13.23 -2.60
#